data_58ba32fcb871d0f90b666488894d1fde
#
_entry.id   58ba32fcb871d0f90b666488894d1fde
#
_cell.length_a   1.000
_cell.length_b   1.000
_cell.length_c   1.000
_cell.angle_alpha   90.00
_cell.angle_beta   90.00
_cell.angle_gamma   90.00
#
_symmetry.space_group_name_H-M   'P 1'
#
loop_
_entity.id
_entity.type
_entity.pdbx_description
1 polymer ?
#
loop_
_entity_poly.entity_id
_entity_poly.type
_entity_poly.pdbx_seq_one_letter_code
_entity_poly.pdbx_strand_id
1 'polypeptide(L)'
;MEQILKILKQMLSPDQAQILLKALKNSNNENFYNFALENIEIICEWLNSKEFQENYTNHPYPPLLNPNYIDTDASRHCAELAWDLNLPLPKHYKFIYISPHGVGAAAFLRYLNEACNVFCLASWMLPYDAKERYCINYMCLNDKNISDQAINISELNIINLEKYLALLDPHSKVICGIRDPIGILKHNWGRDWSKVQRNFQNEFDLTYDYRNYINFLNHKKP
;
A
#
# COMPACT_ATOMS: atom_id res chain seq x y z
N MET A 1 29.80 0.56 -4.94
CA MET A 1 29.66 0.08 -3.56
C MET A 1 30.80 0.51 -2.65
N GLU A 2 32.08 0.25 -3.00
CA GLU A 2 33.24 0.66 -2.16
C GLU A 2 33.34 2.18 -1.89
N GLN A 3 33.04 2.98 -2.90
CA GLN A 3 33.07 4.45 -2.77
C GLN A 3 32.02 4.96 -1.80
N ILE A 4 30.78 4.41 -1.85
CA ILE A 4 29.72 4.70 -0.88
C ILE A 4 30.16 4.30 0.52
N LEU A 5 30.68 3.11 0.71
CA LEU A 5 31.12 2.61 2.01
C LEU A 5 32.19 3.49 2.65
N LYS A 6 33.08 4.06 1.83
CA LYS A 6 34.13 4.99 2.32
C LYS A 6 33.54 6.31 2.82
N ILE A 7 32.56 6.86 2.09
CA ILE A 7 31.89 8.11 2.46
C ILE A 7 31.05 7.88 3.73
N LEU A 8 30.26 6.82 3.77
CA LEU A 8 29.41 6.51 4.90
C LEU A 8 30.18 6.38 6.22
N LYS A 9 31.33 5.70 6.18
CA LYS A 9 32.20 5.55 7.38
C LYS A 9 32.74 6.87 7.92
N GLN A 10 32.82 7.90 7.10
CA GLN A 10 33.31 9.23 7.49
C GLN A 10 32.17 10.14 8.00
N MET A 11 30.94 9.96 7.51
CA MET A 11 29.84 10.89 7.72
C MET A 11 28.75 10.38 8.68
N LEU A 12 28.63 9.07 8.85
CA LEU A 12 27.55 8.44 9.62
C LEU A 12 28.07 7.54 10.73
N SER A 13 27.29 7.41 11.80
CA SER A 13 27.48 6.33 12.78
C SER A 13 27.26 4.95 12.13
N PRO A 14 27.77 3.87 12.72
CA PRO A 14 27.57 2.51 12.19
C PRO A 14 26.10 2.16 11.98
N ASP A 15 25.21 2.55 12.89
CA ASP A 15 23.78 2.26 12.83
C ASP A 15 23.09 3.01 11.69
N GLN A 16 23.40 4.29 11.50
CA GLN A 16 22.88 5.10 10.40
C GLN A 16 23.39 4.60 9.04
N ALA A 17 24.66 4.25 8.94
CA ALA A 17 25.23 3.67 7.73
C ALA A 17 24.53 2.35 7.37
N GLN A 18 24.14 1.56 8.38
CA GLN A 18 23.43 0.30 8.18
C GLN A 18 22.01 0.52 7.60
N ILE A 19 21.34 1.60 7.98
CA ILE A 19 20.01 1.97 7.42
C ILE A 19 20.12 2.13 5.89
N LEU A 20 21.04 2.98 5.42
CA LEU A 20 21.21 3.20 3.99
C LEU A 20 21.71 1.93 3.26
N LEU A 21 22.66 1.21 3.83
CA LEU A 21 23.15 -0.05 3.25
C LEU A 21 22.07 -1.11 3.11
N LYS A 22 21.17 -1.20 4.08
CA LYS A 22 20.01 -2.11 4.03
C LYS A 22 19.05 -1.72 2.90
N ALA A 23 18.76 -0.43 2.74
CA ALA A 23 17.91 0.05 1.65
C ALA A 23 18.54 -0.23 0.27
N LEU A 24 19.83 0.06 0.09
CA LEU A 24 20.57 -0.19 -1.15
C LEU A 24 20.64 -1.70 -1.49
N LYS A 25 20.78 -2.56 -0.50
CA LYS A 25 20.80 -4.02 -0.72
C LYS A 25 19.43 -4.60 -1.09
N ASN A 26 18.37 -4.00 -0.57
CA ASN A 26 17.01 -4.49 -0.79
C ASN A 26 16.37 -3.94 -2.08
N SER A 27 16.98 -2.94 -2.70
CA SER A 27 16.55 -2.39 -3.97
C SER A 27 17.37 -2.95 -5.12
N ASN A 28 16.67 -3.40 -6.18
CA ASN A 28 17.29 -3.75 -7.47
C ASN A 28 17.17 -2.60 -8.49
N ASN A 29 16.88 -1.39 -8.01
CA ASN A 29 16.64 -0.22 -8.84
C ASN A 29 17.93 0.58 -9.04
N GLU A 30 18.47 0.56 -10.25
CA GLU A 30 19.70 1.29 -10.62
C GLU A 30 19.52 2.80 -10.47
N ASN A 31 18.33 3.34 -10.76
CA ASN A 31 18.03 4.75 -10.57
C ASN A 31 18.11 5.18 -9.11
N PHE A 32 17.65 4.32 -8.19
CA PHE A 32 17.79 4.58 -6.76
C PHE A 32 19.26 4.59 -6.34
N TYR A 33 20.07 3.67 -6.86
CA TYR A 33 21.50 3.64 -6.55
C TYR A 33 22.21 4.91 -7.02
N ASN A 34 21.96 5.34 -8.26
CA ASN A 34 22.53 6.55 -8.82
C ASN A 34 22.06 7.80 -8.05
N PHE A 35 20.77 7.90 -7.76
CA PHE A 35 20.21 8.97 -6.94
C PHE A 35 20.86 9.04 -5.55
N ALA A 36 21.04 7.90 -4.88
CA ALA A 36 21.65 7.84 -3.56
C ALA A 36 23.12 8.28 -3.59
N LEU A 37 23.85 7.97 -4.67
CA LEU A 37 25.22 8.44 -4.87
C LEU A 37 25.28 9.96 -5.07
N GLU A 38 24.45 10.49 -5.95
CA GLU A 38 24.42 11.91 -6.28
C GLU A 38 23.97 12.78 -5.09
N ASN A 39 23.12 12.22 -4.20
CA ASN A 39 22.55 12.93 -3.06
C ASN A 39 23.08 12.43 -1.70
N ILE A 40 24.24 11.78 -1.68
CA ILE A 40 24.78 11.13 -0.50
C ILE A 40 24.95 12.08 0.68
N GLU A 41 25.36 13.31 0.43
CA GLU A 41 25.57 14.34 1.45
C GLU A 41 24.24 14.73 2.11
N ILE A 42 23.20 14.98 1.30
CA ILE A 42 21.85 15.34 1.79
C ILE A 42 21.25 14.18 2.61
N ILE A 43 21.44 12.95 2.16
CA ILE A 43 21.01 11.75 2.90
C ILE A 43 21.74 11.67 4.25
N CYS A 44 23.05 11.88 4.26
CA CYS A 44 23.83 11.84 5.50
C CYS A 44 23.44 12.99 6.45
N GLU A 45 23.21 14.19 5.97
CA GLU A 45 22.73 15.32 6.76
C GLU A 45 21.37 15.01 7.40
N TRP A 46 20.44 14.45 6.62
CA TRP A 46 19.12 14.03 7.13
C TRP A 46 19.25 12.97 8.22
N LEU A 47 19.99 11.89 7.98
CA LEU A 47 20.17 10.80 8.94
C LEU A 47 20.85 11.27 10.24
N ASN A 48 21.68 12.32 10.19
CA ASN A 48 22.29 12.94 11.36
C ASN A 48 21.40 14.00 12.04
N SER A 49 20.29 14.39 11.41
CA SER A 49 19.43 15.44 11.96
C SER A 49 18.76 15.04 13.24
N LYS A 50 18.49 16.02 14.10
CA LYS A 50 17.75 15.83 15.37
C LYS A 50 16.34 15.30 15.09
N GLU A 51 15.69 15.80 14.05
CA GLU A 51 14.34 15.37 13.63
C GLU A 51 14.31 13.88 13.26
N PHE A 52 15.31 13.41 12.53
CA PHE A 52 15.43 11.97 12.21
C PHE A 52 15.62 11.13 13.48
N GLN A 53 16.52 11.55 14.37
CA GLN A 53 16.83 10.81 15.59
C GLN A 53 15.62 10.68 16.51
N GLU A 54 14.82 11.73 16.64
CA GLU A 54 13.63 11.75 17.49
C GLU A 54 12.47 10.93 16.93
N ASN A 55 12.27 10.94 15.60
CA ASN A 55 11.06 10.42 15.00
C ASN A 55 11.23 9.08 14.25
N TYR A 56 12.44 8.78 13.75
CA TYR A 56 12.61 7.68 12.79
C TYR A 56 13.65 6.63 13.15
N THR A 57 14.43 6.82 14.22
CA THR A 57 15.48 5.85 14.60
C THR A 57 14.94 4.44 14.82
N ASN A 58 13.74 4.30 15.37
CA ASN A 58 13.09 3.01 15.64
C ASN A 58 12.05 2.62 14.57
N HIS A 59 11.95 3.40 13.50
CA HIS A 59 10.98 3.09 12.44
C HIS A 59 11.48 1.88 11.62
N PRO A 60 10.64 0.88 11.30
CA PRO A 60 11.08 -0.32 10.59
C PRO A 60 11.59 -0.04 9.17
N TYR A 61 11.11 1.05 8.57
CA TYR A 61 11.51 1.56 7.26
C TYR A 61 11.76 3.06 7.34
N PRO A 62 12.87 3.50 7.97
CA PRO A 62 13.14 4.92 8.17
C PRO A 62 13.37 5.62 6.81
N PRO A 63 12.81 6.83 6.61
CA PRO A 63 12.99 7.58 5.38
C PRO A 63 14.43 8.03 5.20
N LEU A 64 14.95 7.92 3.97
CA LEU A 64 16.32 8.29 3.65
C LEU A 64 16.46 9.77 3.26
N LEU A 65 15.35 10.48 3.11
CA LEU A 65 15.30 11.93 2.94
C LEU A 65 14.23 12.51 3.87
N ASN A 66 14.33 13.80 4.16
CA ASN A 66 13.31 14.48 4.95
C ASN A 66 11.97 14.50 4.20
N PRO A 67 10.92 13.85 4.73
CA PRO A 67 9.63 13.77 4.05
C PRO A 67 8.96 15.13 3.82
N ASN A 68 9.34 16.17 4.56
CA ASN A 68 8.73 17.50 4.49
C ASN A 68 9.27 18.36 3.34
N TYR A 69 10.41 17.97 2.75
CA TYR A 69 11.13 18.78 1.73
C TYR A 69 11.22 18.09 0.37
N ILE A 70 10.38 17.10 0.11
CA ILE A 70 10.41 16.38 -1.13
C ILE A 70 9.47 17.05 -2.12
N ASP A 71 10.05 17.43 -3.26
CA ASP A 71 9.26 17.86 -4.41
C ASP A 71 8.49 16.66 -4.97
N THR A 72 7.17 16.75 -4.97
CA THR A 72 6.30 15.65 -5.35
C THR A 72 5.86 15.80 -6.80
N ASP A 73 6.23 14.82 -7.61
CA ASP A 73 5.77 14.66 -8.98
C ASP A 73 4.91 13.39 -9.11
N ALA A 74 3.85 13.46 -9.88
CA ALA A 74 2.93 12.33 -10.13
C ALA A 74 3.51 11.27 -11.10
N SER A 75 4.79 11.34 -11.45
CA SER A 75 5.42 10.39 -12.35
C SER A 75 5.66 9.02 -11.70
N ARG A 76 5.64 7.98 -12.53
CA ARG A 76 5.98 6.62 -12.09
C ARG A 76 7.40 6.51 -11.54
N HIS A 77 8.34 7.19 -12.17
CA HIS A 77 9.74 7.20 -11.76
C HIS A 77 9.91 7.79 -10.34
N CYS A 78 9.26 8.92 -10.05
CA CYS A 78 9.28 9.52 -8.71
C CYS A 78 8.62 8.60 -7.67
N ALA A 79 7.53 7.93 -8.02
CA ALA A 79 6.87 6.99 -7.11
C ALA A 79 7.75 5.78 -6.75
N GLU A 80 8.46 5.21 -7.72
CA GLU A 80 9.40 4.10 -7.48
C GLU A 80 10.59 4.53 -6.61
N LEU A 81 11.12 5.71 -6.88
CA LEU A 81 12.20 6.28 -6.09
C LEU A 81 11.75 6.58 -4.65
N ALA A 82 10.56 7.14 -4.48
CA ALA A 82 9.96 7.40 -3.17
C ALA A 82 9.80 6.10 -2.35
N TRP A 83 9.34 5.01 -2.97
CA TRP A 83 9.31 3.71 -2.32
C TRP A 83 10.68 3.25 -1.87
N ASP A 84 11.69 3.32 -2.75
CA ASP A 84 13.03 2.84 -2.44
C ASP A 84 13.72 3.70 -1.37
N LEU A 85 13.42 5.01 -1.31
CA LEU A 85 13.81 5.94 -0.26
C LEU A 85 13.01 5.81 1.05
N ASN A 86 12.07 4.88 1.15
CA ASN A 86 11.14 4.71 2.28
C ASN A 86 10.33 5.97 2.61
N LEU A 87 9.97 6.76 1.63
CA LEU A 87 9.18 7.95 1.87
C LEU A 87 7.73 7.59 2.18
N PRO A 88 7.10 8.22 3.18
CA PRO A 88 5.68 8.03 3.43
C PRO A 88 4.85 8.50 2.24
N LEU A 89 3.66 7.93 2.04
CA LEU A 89 2.70 8.45 1.10
C LEU A 89 2.31 9.90 1.49
N PRO A 90 2.03 10.78 0.51
CA PRO A 90 1.54 12.12 0.78
C PRO A 90 0.30 12.10 1.69
N LYS A 91 0.28 12.95 2.74
CA LYS A 91 -0.71 12.88 3.84
C LYS A 91 -2.09 13.47 3.53
N HIS A 92 -2.37 13.84 2.30
CA HIS A 92 -3.62 14.55 1.96
C HIS A 92 -4.78 13.63 1.55
N TYR A 93 -4.72 12.31 1.85
CA TYR A 93 -5.89 11.45 1.73
C TYR A 93 -6.81 11.56 2.95
N LYS A 94 -8.10 11.42 2.73
CA LYS A 94 -9.14 11.62 3.75
C LYS A 94 -9.17 10.52 4.82
N PHE A 95 -8.97 9.27 4.39
CA PHE A 95 -9.00 8.08 5.23
C PHE A 95 -8.44 6.85 4.50
N ILE A 96 -8.23 5.80 5.26
CA ILE A 96 -7.91 4.47 4.77
C ILE A 96 -9.17 3.61 4.84
N TYR A 97 -9.54 2.94 3.77
CA TYR A 97 -10.65 1.99 3.72
C TYR A 97 -10.13 0.55 3.78
N ILE A 98 -10.69 -0.22 4.70
CA ILE A 98 -10.39 -1.64 4.88
C ILE A 98 -11.69 -2.42 4.88
N SER A 99 -11.75 -3.49 4.13
CA SER A 99 -12.91 -4.40 4.18
C SER A 99 -12.54 -5.82 3.77
N PRO A 100 -13.15 -6.84 4.38
CA PRO A 100 -13.10 -8.18 3.84
C PRO A 100 -13.97 -8.29 2.58
N HIS A 101 -13.75 -9.37 1.83
CA HIS A 101 -14.59 -9.67 0.67
C HIS A 101 -16.05 -9.93 1.09
N GLY A 102 -17.01 -9.49 0.27
CA GLY A 102 -18.45 -9.79 0.49
C GLY A 102 -19.22 -8.81 1.38
N VAL A 103 -18.59 -7.74 1.85
CA VAL A 103 -19.26 -6.72 2.70
C VAL A 103 -20.01 -5.64 1.92
N GLY A 104 -19.93 -5.63 0.59
CA GLY A 104 -20.53 -4.59 -0.25
C GLY A 104 -19.55 -3.48 -0.63
N ALA A 105 -18.24 -3.75 -0.57
CA ALA A 105 -17.18 -2.77 -0.89
C ALA A 105 -17.39 -2.08 -2.25
N ALA A 106 -17.81 -2.80 -3.29
CA ALA A 106 -18.05 -2.22 -4.62
C ALA A 106 -19.10 -1.11 -4.59
N ALA A 107 -20.21 -1.32 -3.87
CA ALA A 107 -21.27 -0.33 -3.74
C ALA A 107 -20.80 0.88 -2.93
N PHE A 108 -20.05 0.65 -1.84
CA PHE A 108 -19.49 1.73 -1.02
C PHE A 108 -18.48 2.58 -1.80
N LEU A 109 -17.56 1.96 -2.53
CA LEU A 109 -16.57 2.67 -3.34
C LEU A 109 -17.23 3.48 -4.46
N ARG A 110 -18.27 2.92 -5.08
CA ARG A 110 -19.07 3.65 -6.07
C ARG A 110 -19.74 4.87 -5.45
N TYR A 111 -20.32 4.72 -4.26
CA TYR A 111 -20.92 5.83 -3.51
C TYR A 111 -19.89 6.92 -3.19
N LEU A 112 -18.69 6.55 -2.74
CA LEU A 112 -17.61 7.51 -2.48
C LEU A 112 -17.25 8.30 -3.74
N ASN A 113 -17.05 7.60 -4.87
CA ASN A 113 -16.63 8.24 -6.11
C ASN A 113 -17.75 9.09 -6.74
N GLU A 114 -19.00 8.62 -6.77
CA GLU A 114 -20.09 9.27 -7.50
C GLU A 114 -20.88 10.28 -6.65
N ALA A 115 -21.07 10.00 -5.35
CA ALA A 115 -21.90 10.85 -4.49
C ALA A 115 -21.07 11.75 -3.55
N CYS A 116 -19.91 11.29 -3.09
CA CYS A 116 -19.07 12.05 -2.17
C CYS A 116 -17.91 12.78 -2.86
N ASN A 117 -17.69 12.54 -4.14
CA ASN A 117 -16.54 13.04 -4.90
C ASN A 117 -15.19 12.73 -4.22
N VAL A 118 -15.09 11.56 -3.56
CA VAL A 118 -13.87 11.05 -2.96
C VAL A 118 -13.35 9.91 -3.84
N PHE A 119 -12.25 10.13 -4.52
CA PHE A 119 -11.63 9.12 -5.36
C PHE A 119 -11.03 8.00 -4.51
N CYS A 120 -11.44 6.77 -4.78
CA CYS A 120 -10.94 5.60 -4.10
C CYS A 120 -10.89 4.42 -5.08
N LEU A 121 -9.67 3.90 -5.30
CA LEU A 121 -9.48 2.76 -6.18
C LEU A 121 -10.03 1.48 -5.55
N ALA A 122 -10.68 0.66 -6.35
CA ALA A 122 -11.13 -0.64 -5.90
C ALA A 122 -9.96 -1.63 -5.74
N SER A 123 -10.02 -2.49 -4.71
CA SER A 123 -8.95 -3.46 -4.42
C SER A 123 -8.61 -4.36 -5.61
N TRP A 124 -9.62 -4.79 -6.38
CA TRP A 124 -9.43 -5.62 -7.57
C TRP A 124 -8.82 -4.90 -8.77
N MET A 125 -8.69 -3.57 -8.71
CA MET A 125 -7.96 -2.75 -9.70
C MET A 125 -6.50 -2.53 -9.29
N LEU A 126 -6.14 -2.89 -8.06
CA LEU A 126 -4.82 -2.71 -7.50
C LEU A 126 -4.04 -4.04 -7.56
N PRO A 127 -2.76 -3.99 -7.88
CA PRO A 127 -1.91 -5.18 -7.87
C PRO A 127 -1.74 -5.76 -6.46
N TYR A 128 -1.32 -7.03 -6.38
CA TYR A 128 -1.03 -7.68 -5.09
C TYR A 128 0.38 -7.35 -4.55
N ASP A 129 1.20 -6.67 -5.32
CA ASP A 129 2.51 -6.20 -4.89
C ASP A 129 2.41 -4.84 -4.19
N ALA A 130 3.05 -4.71 -3.04
CA ALA A 130 2.99 -3.51 -2.21
C ALA A 130 3.69 -2.31 -2.85
N LYS A 131 4.81 -2.52 -3.56
CA LYS A 131 5.52 -1.46 -4.28
C LYS A 131 4.64 -0.89 -5.38
N GLU A 132 4.00 -1.76 -6.15
CA GLU A 132 3.09 -1.37 -7.22
C GLU A 132 1.88 -0.58 -6.67
N ARG A 133 1.29 -1.04 -5.56
CA ARG A 133 0.20 -0.31 -4.89
C ARG A 133 0.66 1.04 -4.37
N TYR A 134 1.83 1.10 -3.76
CA TYR A 134 2.41 2.34 -3.30
C TYR A 134 2.59 3.32 -4.45
N CYS A 135 3.18 2.88 -5.56
CA CYS A 135 3.41 3.73 -6.73
C CYS A 135 2.10 4.27 -7.32
N ILE A 136 1.07 3.44 -7.44
CA ILE A 136 -0.25 3.87 -7.94
C ILE A 136 -0.87 4.91 -6.99
N ASN A 137 -0.88 4.64 -5.68
CA ASN A 137 -1.42 5.60 -4.71
C ASN A 137 -0.61 6.89 -4.65
N TYR A 138 0.73 6.80 -4.74
CA TYR A 138 1.61 7.97 -4.79
C TYR A 138 1.30 8.86 -5.99
N MET A 139 1.16 8.27 -7.19
CA MET A 139 0.81 9.00 -8.40
C MET A 139 -0.58 9.65 -8.29
N CYS A 140 -1.59 8.89 -7.81
CA CYS A 140 -2.92 9.44 -7.62
C CYS A 140 -2.94 10.60 -6.62
N LEU A 141 -2.25 10.46 -5.49
CA LEU A 141 -2.18 11.51 -4.48
C LEU A 141 -1.47 12.78 -4.96
N ASN A 142 -0.54 12.67 -5.90
CA ASN A 142 0.14 13.82 -6.49
C ASN A 142 -0.52 14.34 -7.77
N ASP A 143 -1.63 13.73 -8.23
CA ASP A 143 -2.40 14.22 -9.36
C ASP A 143 -3.28 15.40 -8.95
N LYS A 144 -2.95 16.58 -9.44
CA LYS A 144 -3.66 17.85 -9.16
C LYS A 144 -5.12 17.87 -9.63
N ASN A 145 -5.50 16.94 -10.52
CA ASN A 145 -6.86 16.81 -11.00
C ASN A 145 -7.77 16.05 -10.02
N ILE A 146 -7.20 15.39 -9.02
CA ILE A 146 -7.93 14.63 -8.02
C ILE A 146 -7.87 15.39 -6.69
N SER A 147 -8.99 15.96 -6.26
CA SER A 147 -9.02 16.80 -5.06
C SER A 147 -9.07 16.01 -3.76
N ASP A 148 -9.98 15.06 -3.67
CA ASP A 148 -10.22 14.27 -2.47
C ASP A 148 -10.01 12.79 -2.74
N GLN A 149 -9.20 12.14 -1.91
CA GLN A 149 -8.81 10.75 -2.12
C GLN A 149 -8.91 9.93 -0.83
N ALA A 150 -9.13 8.64 -0.99
CA ALA A 150 -9.01 7.64 0.07
C ALA A 150 -8.14 6.47 -0.42
N ILE A 151 -7.42 5.85 0.50
CA ILE A 151 -6.58 4.69 0.21
C ILE A 151 -7.34 3.42 0.53
N ASN A 152 -7.41 2.48 -0.41
CA ASN A 152 -8.03 1.19 -0.21
C ASN A 152 -6.97 0.11 0.02
N ILE A 153 -6.98 -0.48 1.22
CA ILE A 153 -6.12 -1.61 1.58
C ILE A 153 -6.91 -2.90 1.84
N SER A 154 -8.14 -2.97 1.31
CA SER A 154 -8.97 -4.16 1.40
C SER A 154 -8.31 -5.37 0.72
N GLU A 155 -8.74 -6.57 1.12
CA GLU A 155 -8.21 -7.82 0.61
C GLU A 155 -6.70 -7.94 0.85
N LEU A 156 -6.32 -8.06 2.12
CA LEU A 156 -4.97 -7.97 2.67
C LEU A 156 -3.96 -9.03 2.16
N ASN A 157 -4.25 -9.73 1.09
CA ASN A 157 -3.31 -10.67 0.46
C ASN A 157 -2.29 -9.92 -0.40
N ILE A 158 -1.57 -8.98 0.22
CA ILE A 158 -0.59 -8.12 -0.42
C ILE A 158 0.81 -8.60 -0.05
N ILE A 159 1.63 -8.85 -1.04
CA ILE A 159 3.05 -9.18 -0.87
C ILE A 159 3.79 -7.95 -0.34
N ASN A 160 4.65 -8.11 0.67
CA ASN A 160 5.39 -7.01 1.33
C ASN A 160 4.49 -5.95 1.99
N LEU A 161 3.33 -6.37 2.51
CA LEU A 161 2.36 -5.50 3.15
C LEU A 161 2.96 -4.67 4.30
N GLU A 162 3.88 -5.22 5.08
CA GLU A 162 4.48 -4.55 6.24
C GLU A 162 5.14 -3.22 5.86
N LYS A 163 5.93 -3.19 4.78
CA LYS A 163 6.55 -1.94 4.31
C LYS A 163 5.49 -0.95 3.85
N TYR A 164 4.49 -1.41 3.09
CA TYR A 164 3.41 -0.53 2.62
C TYR A 164 2.66 0.12 3.78
N LEU A 165 2.30 -0.65 4.81
CA LEU A 165 1.62 -0.13 6.00
C LEU A 165 2.49 0.85 6.80
N ALA A 166 3.79 0.58 6.90
CA ALA A 166 4.74 1.46 7.59
C ALA A 166 4.93 2.83 6.89
N LEU A 167 4.64 2.91 5.59
CA LEU A 167 4.70 4.15 4.82
C LEU A 167 3.38 4.93 4.75
N LEU A 168 2.32 4.45 5.43
CA LEU A 168 1.08 5.21 5.63
C LEU A 168 1.24 6.14 6.84
N ASP A 169 0.45 7.23 6.85
CA ASP A 169 0.39 8.09 8.03
C ASP A 169 -0.28 7.34 9.19
N PRO A 170 0.41 7.14 10.33
CA PRO A 170 -0.13 6.40 11.48
C PRO A 170 -1.32 7.10 12.15
N HIS A 171 -1.54 8.38 11.88
CA HIS A 171 -2.66 9.16 12.40
C HIS A 171 -3.87 9.19 11.46
N SER A 172 -3.81 8.47 10.35
CA SER A 172 -4.91 8.42 9.39
C SER A 172 -6.16 7.81 9.99
N LYS A 173 -7.31 8.38 9.65
CA LYS A 173 -8.61 7.79 9.97
C LYS A 173 -8.77 6.48 9.20
N VAL A 174 -9.36 5.47 9.82
CA VAL A 174 -9.64 4.18 9.19
C VAL A 174 -11.14 3.95 9.18
N ILE A 175 -11.69 3.65 8.01
CA ILE A 175 -13.06 3.18 7.84
C ILE A 175 -13.00 1.67 7.58
N CYS A 176 -13.64 0.89 8.44
CA CYS A 176 -13.72 -0.55 8.29
C CYS A 176 -15.11 -0.96 7.80
N GLY A 177 -15.17 -1.57 6.62
CA GLY A 177 -16.40 -2.18 6.11
C GLY A 177 -16.68 -3.50 6.82
N ILE A 178 -17.82 -3.61 7.48
CA ILE A 178 -18.27 -4.83 8.16
C ILE A 178 -19.64 -5.25 7.66
N ARG A 179 -19.92 -6.54 7.75
CA ARG A 179 -21.20 -7.13 7.47
C ARG A 179 -21.41 -8.34 8.37
N ASP A 180 -22.66 -8.73 8.60
CA ASP A 180 -22.95 -9.95 9.33
C ASP A 180 -22.30 -11.18 8.65
N PRO A 181 -21.83 -12.17 9.43
CA PRO A 181 -21.14 -13.33 8.88
C PRO A 181 -22.01 -14.16 7.92
N ILE A 182 -23.32 -14.25 8.19
CA ILE A 182 -24.27 -15.00 7.34
C ILE A 182 -24.39 -14.30 5.99
N GLY A 183 -24.48 -12.96 5.97
CA GLY A 183 -24.49 -12.17 4.76
C GLY A 183 -23.21 -12.32 3.92
N ILE A 184 -22.04 -12.43 4.57
CA ILE A 184 -20.77 -12.68 3.89
C ILE A 184 -20.74 -14.10 3.30
N LEU A 185 -21.14 -15.10 4.09
CA LEU A 185 -21.21 -16.49 3.63
C LEU A 185 -22.18 -16.64 2.46
N LYS A 186 -23.36 -16.06 2.56
CA LYS A 186 -24.38 -16.05 1.49
C LYS A 186 -23.84 -15.43 0.21
N HIS A 187 -23.13 -14.30 0.31
CA HIS A 187 -22.52 -13.64 -0.83
C HIS A 187 -21.45 -14.52 -1.49
N ASN A 188 -20.56 -15.12 -0.71
CA ASN A 188 -19.48 -15.95 -1.21
C ASN A 188 -19.98 -17.30 -1.75
N TRP A 189 -21.02 -17.86 -1.13
CA TRP A 189 -21.63 -19.12 -1.51
C TRP A 189 -22.43 -19.02 -2.82
N GLY A 190 -23.19 -17.93 -3.00
CA GLY A 190 -24.02 -17.69 -4.18
C GLY A 190 -23.23 -17.25 -5.43
N ARG A 191 -21.91 -17.04 -5.31
CA ARG A 191 -21.07 -16.66 -6.43
C ARG A 191 -20.28 -17.86 -6.96
N ASP A 192 -20.73 -18.38 -8.10
CA ASP A 192 -19.85 -19.17 -8.95
C ASP A 192 -18.92 -18.21 -9.73
N TRP A 193 -17.70 -18.06 -9.25
CA TRP A 193 -16.71 -17.21 -9.88
C TRP A 193 -16.23 -17.73 -11.23
N SER A 194 -16.50 -18.99 -11.56
CA SER A 194 -16.10 -19.61 -12.82
C SER A 194 -17.14 -19.43 -13.92
N LYS A 195 -18.41 -19.25 -13.54
CA LYS A 195 -19.52 -19.05 -14.46
C LYS A 195 -20.48 -18.03 -13.87
N VAL A 196 -20.52 -16.85 -14.42
CA VAL A 196 -21.45 -15.79 -14.01
C VAL A 196 -22.88 -16.14 -14.40
N GLN A 197 -23.39 -17.27 -13.96
CA GLN A 197 -24.82 -17.56 -13.93
C GLN A 197 -25.37 -17.07 -12.60
N ARG A 198 -25.85 -15.84 -12.63
CA ARG A 198 -26.48 -15.15 -11.51
C ARG A 198 -27.93 -15.61 -11.33
N ASN A 199 -28.13 -16.87 -11.10
CA ASN A 199 -29.48 -17.39 -10.85
C ASN A 199 -29.82 -17.48 -9.36
N PHE A 200 -28.90 -17.04 -8.48
CA PHE A 200 -29.23 -16.85 -7.07
C PHE A 200 -29.75 -15.43 -6.87
N GLN A 201 -31.06 -15.29 -6.86
CA GLN A 201 -31.71 -14.15 -6.25
C GLN A 201 -31.16 -14.02 -4.82
N ASN A 202 -31.07 -12.84 -4.28
CA ASN A 202 -30.41 -12.48 -3.03
C ASN A 202 -30.90 -13.21 -1.76
N GLU A 203 -31.57 -14.33 -1.89
CA GLU A 203 -32.11 -15.12 -0.79
C GLU A 203 -31.37 -16.44 -0.64
N PHE A 204 -31.12 -16.81 0.62
CA PHE A 204 -30.54 -18.09 0.99
C PHE A 204 -31.60 -19.18 0.76
N ASP A 205 -31.41 -20.02 -0.26
CA ASP A 205 -32.30 -21.10 -0.57
C ASP A 205 -31.94 -22.34 0.28
N LEU A 206 -32.76 -22.64 1.27
CA LEU A 206 -32.60 -23.79 2.14
C LEU A 206 -32.89 -25.13 1.43
N THR A 207 -33.50 -25.09 0.24
CA THR A 207 -33.78 -26.29 -0.54
C THR A 207 -32.64 -26.68 -1.48
N TYR A 208 -31.66 -25.80 -1.62
CA TYR A 208 -30.50 -26.04 -2.49
C TYR A 208 -29.59 -27.14 -1.93
N ASP A 209 -29.22 -28.08 -2.77
CA ASP A 209 -28.28 -29.14 -2.39
C ASP A 209 -26.84 -28.67 -2.41
N TYR A 210 -26.30 -28.27 -1.28
CA TYR A 210 -24.96 -27.75 -1.10
C TYR A 210 -23.86 -28.81 -1.14
N ARG A 211 -24.19 -30.11 -1.25
CA ARG A 211 -23.18 -31.21 -1.30
C ARG A 211 -22.26 -31.07 -2.50
N ASN A 212 -22.77 -30.64 -3.63
CA ASN A 212 -22.00 -30.42 -4.85
C ASN A 212 -20.97 -29.29 -4.68
N TYR A 213 -21.29 -28.27 -3.91
CA TYR A 213 -20.37 -27.15 -3.63
C TYR A 213 -19.26 -27.56 -2.66
N ILE A 214 -19.57 -28.34 -1.64
CA ILE A 214 -18.56 -28.90 -0.71
C ILE A 214 -17.60 -29.80 -1.46
N ASN A 215 -18.08 -30.61 -2.38
CA ASN A 215 -17.23 -31.43 -3.26
C ASN A 215 -16.31 -30.56 -4.14
N PHE A 216 -16.83 -29.48 -4.69
CA PHE A 216 -16.03 -28.52 -5.47
C PHE A 216 -14.89 -27.87 -4.64
N LEU A 217 -15.17 -27.48 -3.40
CA LEU A 217 -14.15 -26.94 -2.50
C LEU A 217 -13.09 -27.97 -2.13
N ASN A 218 -13.48 -29.23 -1.96
CA ASN A 218 -12.56 -30.33 -1.63
C ASN A 218 -11.64 -30.70 -2.82
N HIS A 219 -12.07 -30.50 -4.06
CA HIS A 219 -11.28 -30.75 -5.26
C HIS A 219 -10.33 -29.60 -5.66
N LYS A 220 -10.46 -28.41 -5.03
CA LYS A 220 -9.57 -27.24 -5.26
C LYS A 220 -8.44 -27.12 -4.23
N LYS A 221 -8.11 -28.15 -3.46
CA LYS A 221 -6.87 -28.14 -2.70
C LYS A 221 -5.71 -28.34 -3.68
N PRO A 222 -4.68 -27.46 -3.62
CA PRO A 222 -3.47 -27.61 -4.43
C PRO A 222 -2.72 -28.90 -4.12
#